data_70e06dfae41c64f088650eed26c76a7f
#
_entry.id   70e06dfae41c64f088650eed26c76a7f
#
_cell.length_a   1.000
_cell.length_b   1.000
_cell.length_c   1.000
_cell.angle_alpha   90.00
_cell.angle_beta   90.00
_cell.angle_gamma   90.00
#
_symmetry.space_group_name_H-M   'P 1'
#
loop_
_entity.id
_entity.type
_entity.pdbx_description
1 polymer ?
#
loop_
_entity_poly.entity_id
_entity_poly.type
_entity_poly.pdbx_seq_one_letter_code
_entity_poly.pdbx_strand_id
1 'polypeptide(L)'
;MKALTILLFSLFSLPLMLNAQTVDEMLHKVSAAIEAGQHGQAVSYFRQAISLNIDRSEMFYWTSIDKSSEISSKLSNELALAYKKNRNYDKAFLFYKELSQKDPDNVDYLEAVAEMQVCRGQEKDALRMYENILKLDADNLAANIFLGNYYYLMAEQEKKKLESDYKKLSSPTKMQYARYRDGLSKLFATGYEKARSSLQKVVLRFPSTEAQKTLDKILRIEKEVNR
;
A
#
# COMPACT_ATOMS: atom_id res chain seq x y z
N MET A 1 -56.33 17.28 38.40
CA MET A 1 -54.91 17.03 38.20
C MET A 1 -54.61 16.02 37.11
N LYS A 2 -55.53 15.65 36.23
CA LYS A 2 -55.27 14.70 35.12
C LYS A 2 -55.10 15.34 33.72
N ALA A 3 -55.34 16.65 33.60
CA ALA A 3 -55.23 17.35 32.32
C ALA A 3 -53.85 18.01 32.08
N LEU A 4 -53.02 18.20 33.16
CA LEU A 4 -51.74 18.86 33.06
C LEU A 4 -50.58 17.90 32.63
N THR A 5 -50.79 16.61 32.81
CA THR A 5 -49.79 15.60 32.44
C THR A 5 -49.79 15.23 30.95
N ILE A 6 -50.88 15.47 30.23
CA ILE A 6 -50.99 15.19 28.78
C ILE A 6 -50.34 16.30 27.96
N LEU A 7 -50.26 17.53 28.44
CA LEU A 7 -49.65 18.66 27.74
C LEU A 7 -48.11 18.65 27.78
N LEU A 8 -47.49 17.96 28.72
CA LEU A 8 -46.03 17.83 28.83
C LEU A 8 -45.44 16.74 27.96
N PHE A 9 -46.26 15.77 27.52
CA PHE A 9 -45.79 14.70 26.64
C PHE A 9 -45.84 15.02 25.15
N SER A 10 -46.65 16.04 24.75
CA SER A 10 -46.76 16.49 23.37
C SER A 10 -45.65 17.45 22.90
N LEU A 11 -44.84 17.99 23.83
CA LEU A 11 -43.71 18.86 23.50
C LEU A 11 -42.40 18.13 23.21
N PHE A 12 -42.34 16.81 23.44
CA PHE A 12 -41.11 16.01 23.22
C PHE A 12 -41.10 15.22 21.90
N SER A 13 -42.14 15.36 21.07
CA SER A 13 -42.19 14.76 19.75
C SER A 13 -42.05 15.78 18.63
N LEU A 14 -41.20 16.80 18.79
CA LEU A 14 -40.61 17.45 17.63
C LEU A 14 -39.64 16.44 17.01
N PRO A 15 -39.93 15.89 15.82
CA PRO A 15 -38.89 15.15 15.10
C PRO A 15 -37.76 16.16 14.89
N LEU A 16 -36.62 15.94 15.54
CA LEU A 16 -35.38 16.47 15.05
C LEU A 16 -35.23 15.90 13.63
N MET A 17 -35.83 16.61 12.66
CA MET A 17 -35.45 16.49 11.26
C MET A 17 -34.01 16.95 11.21
N LEU A 18 -33.07 16.08 11.65
CA LEU A 18 -31.72 16.13 11.14
C LEU A 18 -31.93 16.01 9.63
N ASN A 19 -31.76 17.11 8.92
CA ASN A 19 -31.59 17.09 7.48
C ASN A 19 -30.36 16.26 7.20
N ALA A 20 -30.54 14.94 7.09
CA ALA A 20 -29.48 14.07 6.66
C ALA A 20 -29.13 14.52 5.23
N GLN A 21 -27.99 15.15 5.08
CA GLN A 21 -27.51 15.60 3.79
C GLN A 21 -27.43 14.38 2.86
N THR A 22 -28.06 14.48 1.71
CA THR A 22 -28.04 13.41 0.73
C THR A 22 -26.73 13.42 -0.05
N VAL A 23 -26.33 12.28 -0.59
CA VAL A 23 -25.14 12.20 -1.45
C VAL A 23 -25.26 13.16 -2.64
N ASP A 24 -26.44 13.26 -3.24
CA ASP A 24 -26.67 14.14 -4.41
C ASP A 24 -26.52 15.62 -4.05
N GLU A 25 -27.00 16.06 -2.88
CA GLU A 25 -26.74 17.43 -2.38
C GLU A 25 -25.24 17.70 -2.22
N MET A 26 -24.48 16.74 -1.71
CA MET A 26 -23.03 16.89 -1.59
C MET A 26 -22.37 16.97 -2.96
N LEU A 27 -22.78 16.14 -3.93
CA LEU A 27 -22.25 16.16 -5.29
C LEU A 27 -22.60 17.45 -6.04
N HIS A 28 -23.76 18.02 -5.81
CA HIS A 28 -24.10 19.37 -6.32
C HIS A 28 -23.19 20.45 -5.74
N LYS A 29 -22.88 20.39 -4.43
CA LYS A 29 -21.92 21.31 -3.81
C LYS A 29 -20.51 21.13 -4.36
N VAL A 30 -20.10 19.89 -4.72
CA VAL A 30 -18.83 19.64 -5.42
C VAL A 30 -18.80 20.39 -6.74
N SER A 31 -19.82 20.24 -7.60
CA SER A 31 -19.89 20.93 -8.89
C SER A 31 -19.82 22.44 -8.73
N ALA A 32 -20.65 23.02 -7.85
CA ALA A 32 -20.66 24.46 -7.59
C ALA A 32 -19.31 24.99 -7.08
N ALA A 33 -18.63 24.23 -6.20
CA ALA A 33 -17.32 24.61 -5.70
C ALA A 33 -16.23 24.54 -6.79
N ILE A 34 -16.31 23.58 -7.71
CA ILE A 34 -15.41 23.47 -8.88
C ILE A 34 -15.61 24.68 -9.80
N GLU A 35 -16.85 24.99 -10.15
CA GLU A 35 -17.20 26.15 -10.99
C GLU A 35 -16.72 27.48 -10.37
N ALA A 36 -16.79 27.59 -9.03
CA ALA A 36 -16.29 28.75 -8.29
C ALA A 36 -14.77 28.77 -8.09
N GLY A 37 -14.01 27.76 -8.60
CA GLY A 37 -12.57 27.63 -8.40
C GLY A 37 -12.15 27.27 -6.97
N GLN A 38 -13.09 26.86 -6.12
CA GLN A 38 -12.88 26.56 -4.70
C GLN A 38 -12.47 25.09 -4.51
N HIS A 39 -11.33 24.69 -5.08
CA HIS A 39 -10.87 23.29 -5.13
C HIS A 39 -10.82 22.60 -3.76
N GLY A 40 -10.39 23.31 -2.71
CA GLY A 40 -10.33 22.75 -1.34
C GLY A 40 -11.72 22.39 -0.78
N GLN A 41 -12.74 23.24 -1.06
CA GLN A 41 -14.12 22.97 -0.67
C GLN A 41 -14.71 21.82 -1.50
N ALA A 42 -14.43 21.77 -2.80
CA ALA A 42 -14.84 20.68 -3.67
C ALA A 42 -14.36 19.32 -3.15
N VAL A 43 -13.07 19.20 -2.78
CA VAL A 43 -12.51 17.98 -2.17
C VAL A 43 -13.20 17.64 -0.85
N SER A 44 -13.48 18.64 0.01
CA SER A 44 -14.16 18.42 1.29
C SER A 44 -15.58 17.89 1.09
N TYR A 45 -16.36 18.48 0.18
CA TYR A 45 -17.71 18.00 -0.15
C TYR A 45 -17.68 16.62 -0.80
N PHE A 46 -16.69 16.36 -1.66
CA PHE A 46 -16.57 15.06 -2.31
C PHE A 46 -16.23 13.95 -1.29
N ARG A 47 -15.36 14.23 -0.31
CA ARG A 47 -15.08 13.29 0.80
C ARG A 47 -16.33 12.99 1.62
N GLN A 48 -17.21 13.98 1.85
CA GLN A 48 -18.48 13.77 2.50
C GLN A 48 -19.42 12.92 1.65
N ALA A 49 -19.50 13.18 0.33
CA ALA A 49 -20.27 12.37 -0.60
C ALA A 49 -19.80 10.91 -0.61
N ILE A 50 -18.48 10.66 -0.63
CA ILE A 50 -17.87 9.31 -0.54
C ILE A 50 -18.30 8.62 0.75
N SER A 51 -18.33 9.33 1.88
CA SER A 51 -18.74 8.74 3.16
C SER A 51 -20.22 8.37 3.21
N LEU A 52 -21.06 9.04 2.45
CA LEU A 52 -22.49 8.74 2.30
C LEU A 52 -22.74 7.59 1.31
N ASN A 53 -22.11 7.65 0.15
CA ASN A 53 -22.20 6.59 -0.87
C ASN A 53 -21.02 6.66 -1.83
N ILE A 54 -20.08 5.73 -1.68
CA ILE A 54 -18.86 5.69 -2.48
C ILE A 54 -19.13 5.37 -3.95
N ASP A 55 -20.07 4.45 -4.25
CA ASP A 55 -20.37 4.05 -5.64
C ASP A 55 -21.02 5.19 -6.42
N ARG A 56 -21.92 5.96 -5.77
CA ARG A 56 -22.53 7.16 -6.37
C ARG A 56 -21.47 8.24 -6.61
N SER A 57 -20.54 8.42 -5.69
CA SER A 57 -19.42 9.38 -5.83
C SER A 57 -18.45 8.97 -6.92
N GLU A 58 -18.14 7.68 -7.04
CA GLU A 58 -17.32 7.15 -8.13
C GLU A 58 -18.01 7.39 -9.49
N MET A 59 -19.30 7.11 -9.59
CA MET A 59 -20.06 7.37 -10.82
C MET A 59 -19.99 8.86 -11.20
N PHE A 60 -20.19 9.75 -10.24
CA PHE A 60 -20.05 11.20 -10.45
C PHE A 60 -18.65 11.57 -10.95
N TYR A 61 -17.59 11.00 -10.34
CA TYR A 61 -16.22 11.21 -10.78
C TYR A 61 -16.02 10.83 -12.26
N TRP A 62 -16.57 9.68 -12.67
CA TRP A 62 -16.41 9.21 -14.04
C TRP A 62 -17.24 9.97 -15.06
N THR A 63 -18.41 10.46 -14.69
CA THR A 63 -19.38 11.08 -15.63
C THR A 63 -19.36 12.59 -15.67
N SER A 64 -18.96 13.24 -14.57
CA SER A 64 -19.14 14.69 -14.39
C SER A 64 -17.82 15.46 -14.22
N ILE A 65 -16.69 14.76 -13.97
CA ILE A 65 -15.41 15.43 -13.77
C ILE A 65 -14.54 15.36 -15.02
N ASP A 66 -14.08 16.52 -15.48
CA ASP A 66 -13.06 16.59 -16.52
C ASP A 66 -11.74 16.01 -16.02
N LYS A 67 -11.29 14.92 -16.66
CA LYS A 67 -10.07 14.19 -16.29
C LYS A 67 -8.79 14.97 -16.56
N SER A 68 -8.82 15.97 -17.41
CA SER A 68 -7.70 16.88 -17.69
C SER A 68 -7.53 17.96 -16.63
N SER A 69 -8.55 18.21 -15.82
CA SER A 69 -8.52 19.24 -14.77
C SER A 69 -7.63 18.85 -13.58
N GLU A 70 -7.00 19.84 -12.96
CA GLU A 70 -6.18 19.64 -11.74
C GLU A 70 -6.99 18.99 -10.60
N ILE A 71 -8.27 19.38 -10.46
CA ILE A 71 -9.13 18.85 -9.41
C ILE A 71 -9.36 17.34 -9.55
N SER A 72 -9.32 16.80 -10.78
CA SER A 72 -9.57 15.38 -11.01
C SER A 72 -8.59 14.49 -10.26
N SER A 73 -7.32 14.85 -10.18
CA SER A 73 -6.31 14.09 -9.43
C SER A 73 -6.59 14.11 -7.92
N LYS A 74 -7.06 15.24 -7.39
CA LYS A 74 -7.45 15.37 -5.98
C LYS A 74 -8.66 14.50 -5.64
N LEU A 75 -9.68 14.48 -6.51
CA LEU A 75 -10.88 13.66 -6.31
C LEU A 75 -10.58 12.16 -6.52
N SER A 76 -9.76 11.80 -7.50
CA SER A 76 -9.26 10.44 -7.72
C SER A 76 -8.56 9.90 -6.47
N ASN A 77 -7.70 10.72 -5.85
CA ASN A 77 -7.00 10.34 -4.62
C ASN A 77 -7.97 10.08 -3.45
N GLU A 78 -9.04 10.88 -3.30
CA GLU A 78 -10.05 10.63 -2.26
C GLU A 78 -10.77 9.29 -2.45
N LEU A 79 -11.09 8.91 -3.69
CA LEU A 79 -11.66 7.60 -4.02
C LEU A 79 -10.66 6.47 -3.74
N ALA A 80 -9.40 6.64 -4.15
CA ALA A 80 -8.35 5.67 -3.88
C ALA A 80 -8.20 5.39 -2.38
N LEU A 81 -8.11 6.44 -1.56
CA LEU A 81 -8.02 6.34 -0.10
C LEU A 81 -9.25 5.66 0.51
N ALA A 82 -10.45 6.01 0.05
CA ALA A 82 -11.68 5.42 0.55
C ALA A 82 -11.78 3.92 0.22
N TYR A 83 -11.45 3.52 -1.02
CA TYR A 83 -11.42 2.12 -1.41
C TYR A 83 -10.34 1.33 -0.68
N LYS A 84 -9.15 1.91 -0.48
CA LYS A 84 -8.09 1.31 0.35
C LYS A 84 -8.57 1.06 1.79
N LYS A 85 -9.21 2.06 2.41
CA LYS A 85 -9.80 1.95 3.76
C LYS A 85 -10.85 0.84 3.84
N ASN A 86 -11.67 0.70 2.80
CA ASN A 86 -12.71 -0.34 2.69
C ASN A 86 -12.16 -1.70 2.23
N ARG A 87 -10.82 -1.84 2.10
CA ARG A 87 -10.13 -3.05 1.64
C ARG A 87 -10.54 -3.50 0.22
N ASN A 88 -11.10 -2.61 -0.58
CA ASN A 88 -11.31 -2.84 -2.01
C ASN A 88 -10.03 -2.45 -2.76
N TYR A 89 -9.03 -3.31 -2.66
CA TYR A 89 -7.70 -3.03 -3.19
C TYR A 89 -7.67 -3.00 -4.72
N ASP A 90 -8.59 -3.68 -5.40
CA ASP A 90 -8.71 -3.61 -6.85
C ASP A 90 -9.12 -2.22 -7.32
N LYS A 91 -10.18 -1.65 -6.73
CA LYS A 91 -10.61 -0.28 -7.05
C LYS A 91 -9.56 0.75 -6.61
N ALA A 92 -8.99 0.62 -5.41
CA ALA A 92 -7.92 1.50 -4.96
C ALA A 92 -6.72 1.49 -5.92
N PHE A 93 -6.31 0.30 -6.39
CA PHE A 93 -5.25 0.16 -7.38
C PHE A 93 -5.56 0.91 -8.68
N LEU A 94 -6.79 0.83 -9.19
CA LEU A 94 -7.17 1.52 -10.44
C LEU A 94 -7.01 3.03 -10.32
N PHE A 95 -7.47 3.63 -9.21
CA PHE A 95 -7.35 5.06 -8.98
C PHE A 95 -5.91 5.50 -8.73
N TYR A 96 -5.11 4.76 -7.94
CA TYR A 96 -3.69 5.07 -7.76
C TYR A 96 -2.89 4.89 -9.05
N LYS A 97 -3.23 3.90 -9.88
CA LYS A 97 -2.62 3.72 -11.19
C LYS A 97 -2.93 4.90 -12.12
N GLU A 98 -4.18 5.42 -12.12
CA GLU A 98 -4.53 6.64 -12.87
C GLU A 98 -3.67 7.82 -12.42
N LEU A 99 -3.51 8.01 -11.10
CA LEU A 99 -2.67 9.07 -10.53
C LEU A 99 -1.20 8.93 -10.94
N SER A 100 -0.63 7.74 -10.86
CA SER A 100 0.76 7.48 -11.25
C SER A 100 0.99 7.61 -12.76
N GLN A 101 -0.04 7.45 -13.60
CA GLN A 101 0.06 7.71 -15.04
C GLN A 101 0.07 9.22 -15.36
N LYS A 102 -0.60 10.04 -14.54
CA LYS A 102 -0.59 11.50 -14.69
C LYS A 102 0.70 12.13 -14.18
N ASP A 103 1.30 11.55 -13.15
CA ASP A 103 2.55 12.00 -12.53
C ASP A 103 3.47 10.78 -12.30
N PRO A 104 4.21 10.36 -13.35
CA PRO A 104 4.96 9.10 -13.34
C PRO A 104 6.14 9.06 -12.36
N ASP A 105 6.67 10.22 -11.98
CA ASP A 105 7.82 10.33 -11.08
C ASP A 105 7.40 10.61 -9.63
N ASN A 106 6.10 10.65 -9.36
CA ASN A 106 5.57 10.87 -8.02
C ASN A 106 5.69 9.60 -7.18
N VAL A 107 6.68 9.61 -6.30
CA VAL A 107 7.02 8.45 -5.44
C VAL A 107 5.83 8.01 -4.58
N ASP A 108 5.03 8.95 -4.05
CA ASP A 108 3.89 8.62 -3.20
C ASP A 108 2.82 7.82 -3.98
N TYR A 109 2.57 8.18 -5.23
CA TYR A 109 1.63 7.43 -6.08
C TYR A 109 2.19 6.06 -6.49
N LEU A 110 3.49 5.98 -6.79
CA LEU A 110 4.15 4.71 -7.09
C LEU A 110 4.13 3.77 -5.88
N GLU A 111 4.39 4.29 -4.67
CA GLU A 111 4.27 3.52 -3.43
C GLU A 111 2.85 3.01 -3.22
N ALA A 112 1.84 3.88 -3.40
CA ALA A 112 0.46 3.47 -3.24
C ALA A 112 0.06 2.36 -4.23
N VAL A 113 0.52 2.45 -5.50
CA VAL A 113 0.33 1.39 -6.50
C VAL A 113 0.99 0.09 -6.06
N ALA A 114 2.27 0.15 -5.62
CA ALA A 114 3.02 -1.03 -5.16
C ALA A 114 2.37 -1.68 -3.93
N GLU A 115 1.94 -0.87 -2.96
CA GLU A 115 1.21 -1.36 -1.79
C GLU A 115 -0.10 -2.08 -2.17
N MET A 116 -0.87 -1.51 -3.12
CA MET A 116 -2.09 -2.17 -3.59
C MET A 116 -1.78 -3.48 -4.31
N GLN A 117 -0.68 -3.58 -5.05
CA GLN A 117 -0.25 -4.85 -5.66
C GLN A 117 0.07 -5.90 -4.60
N VAL A 118 0.75 -5.53 -3.51
CA VAL A 118 0.99 -6.43 -2.37
C VAL A 118 -0.34 -6.90 -1.75
N CYS A 119 -1.26 -5.97 -1.47
CA CYS A 119 -2.57 -6.30 -0.90
C CYS A 119 -3.41 -7.23 -1.79
N ARG A 120 -3.17 -7.20 -3.11
CA ARG A 120 -3.81 -8.06 -4.11
C ARG A 120 -3.08 -9.39 -4.34
N GLY A 121 -1.98 -9.67 -3.62
CA GLY A 121 -1.16 -10.86 -3.79
C GLY A 121 -0.29 -10.85 -5.05
N GLN A 122 -0.07 -9.68 -5.66
CA GLN A 122 0.74 -9.51 -6.87
C GLN A 122 2.18 -9.07 -6.51
N GLU A 123 2.83 -9.83 -5.64
CA GLU A 123 4.14 -9.48 -5.07
C GLU A 123 5.24 -9.29 -6.12
N LYS A 124 5.19 -10.03 -7.25
CA LYS A 124 6.18 -9.89 -8.33
C LYS A 124 6.06 -8.55 -9.06
N ASP A 125 4.85 -8.03 -9.19
CA ASP A 125 4.62 -6.72 -9.80
C ASP A 125 5.00 -5.61 -8.82
N ALA A 126 4.66 -5.78 -7.53
CA ALA A 126 5.10 -4.92 -6.46
C ALA A 126 6.64 -4.84 -6.37
N LEU A 127 7.35 -5.98 -6.50
CA LEU A 127 8.81 -6.03 -6.52
C LEU A 127 9.38 -5.06 -7.57
N ARG A 128 8.92 -5.17 -8.81
CA ARG A 128 9.38 -4.30 -9.91
C ARG A 128 9.09 -2.82 -9.64
N MET A 129 7.95 -2.53 -9.04
CA MET A 129 7.56 -1.16 -8.70
C MET A 129 8.45 -0.60 -7.59
N TYR A 130 8.71 -1.33 -6.53
CA TYR A 130 9.60 -0.91 -5.45
C TYR A 130 11.07 -0.78 -5.91
N GLU A 131 11.53 -1.65 -6.80
CA GLU A 131 12.86 -1.48 -7.44
C GLU A 131 12.93 -0.19 -8.28
N ASN A 132 11.84 0.20 -8.93
CA ASN A 132 11.76 1.45 -9.67
C ASN A 132 11.74 2.68 -8.74
N ILE A 133 11.00 2.61 -7.64
CA ILE A 133 10.98 3.64 -6.60
C ILE A 133 12.40 3.92 -6.08
N LEU A 134 13.21 2.87 -5.82
CA LEU A 134 14.60 3.06 -5.37
C LEU A 134 15.53 3.70 -6.40
N LYS A 135 15.15 3.76 -7.69
CA LYS A 135 15.90 4.54 -8.69
C LYS A 135 15.61 6.04 -8.59
N LEU A 136 14.40 6.41 -8.15
CA LEU A 136 13.98 7.79 -7.93
C LEU A 136 14.39 8.29 -6.55
N ASP A 137 14.18 7.49 -5.53
CA ASP A 137 14.53 7.73 -4.13
C ASP A 137 15.19 6.48 -3.52
N ALA A 138 16.52 6.45 -3.56
CA ALA A 138 17.32 5.32 -3.06
C ALA A 138 17.12 5.03 -1.57
N ASP A 139 16.64 6.00 -0.80
CA ASP A 139 16.44 5.91 0.64
C ASP A 139 14.96 5.78 1.02
N ASN A 140 14.09 5.54 0.03
CA ASN A 140 12.68 5.33 0.27
C ASN A 140 12.45 4.21 1.29
N LEU A 141 11.77 4.53 2.39
CA LEU A 141 11.61 3.62 3.51
C LEU A 141 10.73 2.42 3.17
N ALA A 142 9.57 2.67 2.53
CA ALA A 142 8.61 1.62 2.18
C ALA A 142 9.23 0.61 1.20
N ALA A 143 9.95 1.10 0.18
CA ALA A 143 10.63 0.26 -0.79
C ALA A 143 11.75 -0.57 -0.15
N ASN A 144 12.58 0.03 0.72
CA ASN A 144 13.64 -0.70 1.40
C ASN A 144 13.10 -1.75 2.39
N ILE A 145 11.97 -1.47 3.09
CA ILE A 145 11.31 -2.46 3.94
C ILE A 145 10.79 -3.65 3.11
N PHE A 146 10.06 -3.37 2.03
CA PHE A 146 9.50 -4.42 1.18
C PHE A 146 10.60 -5.27 0.55
N LEU A 147 11.58 -4.64 -0.11
CA LEU A 147 12.66 -5.34 -0.81
C LEU A 147 13.56 -6.13 0.13
N GLY A 148 13.88 -5.57 1.29
CA GLY A 148 14.65 -6.27 2.31
C GLY A 148 13.97 -7.54 2.77
N ASN A 149 12.69 -7.49 3.09
CA ASN A 149 11.91 -8.66 3.50
C ASN A 149 11.71 -9.65 2.35
N TYR A 150 11.39 -9.17 1.16
CA TYR A 150 11.14 -10.00 -0.01
C TYR A 150 12.39 -10.83 -0.37
N TYR A 151 13.55 -10.19 -0.53
CA TYR A 151 14.79 -10.89 -0.86
C TYR A 151 15.25 -11.84 0.24
N TYR A 152 15.05 -11.47 1.53
CA TYR A 152 15.34 -12.36 2.64
C TYR A 152 14.48 -13.63 2.59
N LEU A 153 13.15 -13.48 2.44
CA LEU A 153 12.23 -14.63 2.40
C LEU A 153 12.48 -15.53 1.19
N MET A 154 12.75 -14.96 0.02
CA MET A 154 13.10 -15.73 -1.18
C MET A 154 14.40 -16.49 -0.99
N ALA A 155 15.42 -15.86 -0.40
CA ALA A 155 16.69 -16.53 -0.10
C ALA A 155 16.52 -17.67 0.92
N GLU A 156 15.70 -17.48 1.96
CA GLU A 156 15.39 -18.55 2.93
C GLU A 156 14.69 -19.75 2.28
N GLN A 157 13.78 -19.51 1.34
CA GLN A 157 13.09 -20.58 0.62
C GLN A 157 14.08 -21.38 -0.24
N GLU A 158 14.94 -20.70 -1.00
CA GLU A 158 15.95 -21.36 -1.83
C GLU A 158 17.02 -22.07 -0.99
N LYS A 159 17.44 -21.48 0.15
CA LYS A 159 18.36 -22.15 1.11
C LYS A 159 17.78 -23.47 1.61
N LYS A 160 16.52 -23.46 2.07
CA LYS A 160 15.82 -24.68 2.51
C LYS A 160 15.78 -25.75 1.43
N LYS A 161 15.55 -25.35 0.18
CA LYS A 161 15.53 -26.26 -0.96
C LYS A 161 16.92 -26.87 -1.19
N LEU A 162 17.97 -26.06 -1.26
CA LEU A 162 19.35 -26.52 -1.40
C LEU A 162 19.76 -27.50 -0.28
N GLU A 163 19.44 -27.16 0.98
CA GLU A 163 19.71 -28.03 2.13
C GLU A 163 18.91 -29.33 2.05
N SER A 164 17.63 -29.27 1.69
CA SER A 164 16.81 -30.48 1.55
C SER A 164 17.34 -31.41 0.46
N ASP A 165 17.71 -30.84 -0.69
CA ASP A 165 18.24 -31.66 -1.81
C ASP A 165 19.60 -32.25 -1.48
N TYR A 166 20.46 -31.52 -0.76
CA TYR A 166 21.74 -32.07 -0.28
C TYR A 166 21.54 -33.19 0.76
N LYS A 167 20.62 -33.04 1.72
CA LYS A 167 20.31 -34.03 2.76
C LYS A 167 19.72 -35.35 2.22
N LYS A 168 19.13 -35.36 1.02
CA LYS A 168 18.65 -36.59 0.35
C LYS A 168 19.79 -37.50 -0.13
N LEU A 169 20.99 -36.98 -0.21
CA LEU A 169 22.17 -37.77 -0.62
C LEU A 169 22.68 -38.58 0.57
N SER A 170 22.63 -39.89 0.47
CA SER A 170 23.07 -40.80 1.54
C SER A 170 24.60 -40.79 1.77
N SER A 171 25.39 -40.55 0.71
CA SER A 171 26.85 -40.47 0.75
C SER A 171 27.34 -39.45 -0.29
N PRO A 172 27.26 -38.13 0.04
CA PRO A 172 27.61 -37.11 -0.93
C PRO A 172 29.09 -37.12 -1.28
N THR A 173 29.40 -37.05 -2.56
CA THR A 173 30.75 -36.93 -3.08
C THR A 173 31.32 -35.53 -2.81
N LYS A 174 32.68 -35.40 -2.86
CA LYS A 174 33.31 -34.07 -2.75
C LYS A 174 32.79 -33.07 -3.77
N MET A 175 32.47 -33.51 -4.99
CA MET A 175 31.90 -32.66 -6.04
C MET A 175 30.48 -32.21 -5.69
N GLN A 176 29.64 -33.08 -5.14
CA GLN A 176 28.28 -32.72 -4.72
C GLN A 176 28.29 -31.74 -3.54
N TYR A 177 29.23 -31.94 -2.59
CA TYR A 177 29.47 -30.99 -1.52
C TYR A 177 29.90 -29.61 -2.06
N ALA A 178 30.87 -29.60 -2.99
CA ALA A 178 31.33 -28.35 -3.62
C ALA A 178 30.19 -27.61 -4.33
N ARG A 179 29.34 -28.33 -5.09
CA ARG A 179 28.14 -27.71 -5.74
C ARG A 179 27.15 -27.14 -4.72
N TYR A 180 26.93 -27.83 -3.61
CA TYR A 180 26.06 -27.32 -2.54
C TYR A 180 26.62 -26.01 -1.95
N ARG A 181 27.93 -25.98 -1.67
CA ARG A 181 28.63 -24.79 -1.17
C ARG A 181 28.59 -23.63 -2.16
N ASP A 182 28.84 -23.90 -3.43
CA ASP A 182 28.73 -22.89 -4.50
C ASP A 182 27.29 -22.32 -4.59
N GLY A 183 26.30 -23.21 -4.52
CA GLY A 183 24.88 -22.80 -4.47
C GLY A 183 24.58 -21.88 -3.29
N LEU A 184 25.07 -22.15 -2.10
CA LEU A 184 24.92 -21.30 -0.92
C LEU A 184 25.62 -19.94 -1.11
N SER A 185 26.86 -19.94 -1.62
CA SER A 185 27.61 -18.70 -1.88
C SER A 185 26.92 -17.82 -2.91
N LYS A 186 26.43 -18.41 -3.99
CA LYS A 186 25.65 -17.71 -5.02
C LYS A 186 24.36 -17.14 -4.46
N LEU A 187 23.64 -17.93 -3.65
CA LEU A 187 22.39 -17.48 -3.01
C LEU A 187 22.65 -16.31 -2.05
N PHE A 188 23.78 -16.38 -1.30
CA PHE A 188 24.16 -15.26 -0.44
C PHE A 188 24.35 -13.98 -1.24
N ALA A 189 25.13 -14.02 -2.30
CA ALA A 189 25.41 -12.84 -3.13
C ALA A 189 24.18 -12.28 -3.85
N THR A 190 23.24 -13.12 -4.28
CA THR A 190 22.08 -12.69 -5.08
C THR A 190 20.82 -12.38 -4.26
N GLY A 191 20.68 -12.96 -3.06
CA GLY A 191 19.52 -12.85 -2.20
C GLY A 191 19.80 -12.12 -0.89
N TYR A 192 20.59 -12.73 0.00
CA TYR A 192 20.84 -12.18 1.33
C TYR A 192 21.56 -10.83 1.31
N GLU A 193 22.49 -10.61 0.37
CA GLU A 193 23.21 -9.35 0.24
C GLU A 193 22.27 -8.21 -0.17
N LYS A 194 21.32 -8.48 -1.08
CA LYS A 194 20.28 -7.50 -1.44
C LYS A 194 19.38 -7.19 -0.25
N ALA A 195 18.97 -8.23 0.49
CA ALA A 195 18.18 -8.05 1.70
C ALA A 195 18.93 -7.21 2.73
N ARG A 196 20.22 -7.51 2.96
CA ARG A 196 21.10 -6.78 3.88
C ARG A 196 21.18 -5.30 3.52
N SER A 197 21.48 -5.00 2.26
CA SER A 197 21.62 -3.61 1.78
C SER A 197 20.36 -2.79 2.05
N SER A 198 19.18 -3.33 1.75
CA SER A 198 17.91 -2.64 2.01
C SER A 198 17.61 -2.51 3.50
N LEU A 199 17.76 -3.58 4.29
CA LEU A 199 17.46 -3.55 5.73
C LEU A 199 18.43 -2.67 6.53
N GLN A 200 19.68 -2.53 6.12
CA GLN A 200 20.61 -1.59 6.72
C GLN A 200 20.13 -0.14 6.58
N LYS A 201 19.61 0.25 5.42
CA LYS A 201 19.01 1.57 5.21
C LYS A 201 17.78 1.80 6.10
N VAL A 202 16.96 0.75 6.28
CA VAL A 202 15.81 0.81 7.20
C VAL A 202 16.27 1.11 8.62
N VAL A 203 17.25 0.34 9.13
CA VAL A 203 17.73 0.51 10.52
C VAL A 203 18.42 1.85 10.74
N LEU A 204 19.13 2.37 9.72
CA LEU A 204 19.76 3.69 9.80
C LEU A 204 18.73 4.82 9.92
N ARG A 205 17.57 4.68 9.29
CA ARG A 205 16.52 5.70 9.29
C ARG A 205 15.49 5.53 10.42
N PHE A 206 15.20 4.30 10.76
CA PHE A 206 14.18 3.95 11.73
C PHE A 206 14.63 2.76 12.59
N PRO A 207 14.66 2.88 13.93
CA PRO A 207 15.07 1.79 14.82
C PRO A 207 14.03 0.66 14.79
N SER A 208 14.19 -0.28 13.85
CA SER A 208 13.34 -1.46 13.70
C SER A 208 14.02 -2.69 14.30
N THR A 209 13.46 -3.20 15.40
CA THR A 209 13.94 -4.43 16.02
C THR A 209 13.80 -5.66 15.12
N GLU A 210 12.80 -5.69 14.24
CA GLU A 210 12.61 -6.77 13.28
C GLU A 210 13.67 -6.75 12.17
N ALA A 211 13.93 -5.57 11.60
CA ALA A 211 14.98 -5.41 10.60
C ALA A 211 16.36 -5.79 11.20
N GLN A 212 16.64 -5.36 12.42
CA GLN A 212 17.88 -5.70 13.11
C GLN A 212 18.01 -7.20 13.33
N LYS A 213 16.97 -7.88 13.83
CA LYS A 213 16.97 -9.35 13.99
C LYS A 213 17.21 -10.08 12.67
N THR A 214 16.66 -9.57 11.57
CA THR A 214 16.88 -10.15 10.25
C THR A 214 18.32 -9.95 9.78
N LEU A 215 18.89 -8.77 9.99
CA LEU A 215 20.31 -8.49 9.73
C LEU A 215 21.23 -9.43 10.52
N ASP A 216 20.95 -9.66 11.80
CA ASP A 216 21.72 -10.58 12.65
C ASP A 216 21.66 -12.02 12.12
N LYS A 217 20.52 -12.46 11.58
CA LYS A 217 20.39 -13.76 10.92
C LYS A 217 21.23 -13.83 9.65
N ILE A 218 21.18 -12.79 8.82
CA ILE A 218 21.99 -12.72 7.58
C ILE A 218 23.48 -12.77 7.91
N LEU A 219 23.94 -12.09 8.96
CA LEU A 219 25.33 -12.15 9.41
C LEU A 219 25.77 -13.55 9.87
N ARG A 220 24.87 -14.33 10.49
CA ARG A 220 25.16 -15.74 10.85
C ARG A 220 25.29 -16.61 9.61
N ILE A 221 24.39 -16.44 8.65
CA ILE A 221 24.44 -17.16 7.36
C ILE A 221 25.73 -16.83 6.61
N GLU A 222 26.14 -15.56 6.59
CA GLU A 222 27.42 -15.15 5.98
C GLU A 222 28.61 -15.92 6.57
N LYS A 223 28.66 -16.02 7.91
CA LYS A 223 29.71 -16.78 8.59
C LYS A 223 29.68 -18.29 8.26
N GLU A 224 28.51 -18.86 8.04
CA GLU A 224 28.33 -20.26 7.62
C GLU A 224 28.79 -20.48 6.18
N VAL A 225 28.48 -19.54 5.29
CA VAL A 225 28.87 -19.60 3.87
C VAL A 225 30.37 -19.42 3.68
N ASN A 226 31.03 -18.62 4.52
CA ASN A 226 32.47 -18.33 4.42
C ASN A 226 33.41 -19.35 5.17
N ARG A 227 32.81 -20.34 5.83
CA ARG A 227 33.56 -21.47 6.43
C ARG A 227 33.81 -22.59 5.42
#